data_92909edb4c2a72299169830332a87735
#
_entry.id   92909edb4c2a72299169830332a87735
#
_cell.length_a   1.000
_cell.length_b   1.000
_cell.length_c   1.000
_cell.angle_alpha   90.00
_cell.angle_beta   90.00
_cell.angle_gamma   90.00
#
_symmetry.space_group_name_H-M   'P 1'
#
loop_
_entity.id
_entity.type
_entity.pdbx_description
1 polymer ?
#
loop_
_entity_poly.entity_id
_entity_poly.type
_entity_poly.pdbx_seq_one_letter_code
_entity_poly.pdbx_strand_id
1 'polypeptide(L)'
;MIAETDAAYIAGLFDGEGNIYYKQGMKQRRPVEKAYPTWEVRMEISMTERSIVHWVHETLGVGTFAKKPPGKGQLGRKMQYRWRCGYRDAYYVCKLLWPFIHVKLPKVQKIIDHYGGHNAEDKIINLKEYKKWRKK
;
A
#
# COMPACT_ATOMS: atom_id res chain seq x y z
N MET A 1 -3.80 -5.26 17.12
CA MET A 1 -3.55 -3.82 16.88
C MET A 1 -2.07 -3.58 16.72
N ILE A 2 -1.69 -2.80 15.73
CA ILE A 2 -0.27 -2.51 15.44
C ILE A 2 0.21 -1.44 16.42
N ALA A 3 1.42 -1.62 16.96
CA ALA A 3 2.05 -0.61 17.80
C ALA A 3 2.32 0.67 17.01
N GLU A 4 2.12 1.83 17.65
CA GLU A 4 2.36 3.13 16.98
C GLU A 4 3.81 3.26 16.52
N THR A 5 4.76 2.73 17.28
CA THR A 5 6.18 2.75 16.90
C THR A 5 6.44 1.96 15.62
N ASP A 6 5.75 0.83 15.44
CA ASP A 6 5.87 0.03 14.22
C ASP A 6 5.24 0.75 13.03
N ALA A 7 4.07 1.35 13.23
CA ALA A 7 3.40 2.14 12.19
C ALA A 7 4.27 3.34 11.77
N ALA A 8 4.89 4.02 12.72
CA ALA A 8 5.78 5.14 12.44
C ALA A 8 7.03 4.69 11.65
N TYR A 9 7.60 3.55 12.01
CA TYR A 9 8.75 3.01 11.29
C TYR A 9 8.39 2.66 9.84
N ILE A 10 7.25 2.00 9.65
CA ILE A 10 6.77 1.63 8.31
C ILE A 10 6.46 2.88 7.48
N ALA A 11 5.87 3.92 8.10
CA ALA A 11 5.63 5.18 7.42
C ALA A 11 6.94 5.81 6.93
N GLY A 12 7.99 5.77 7.73
CA GLY A 12 9.32 6.25 7.32
C GLY A 12 9.90 5.43 6.17
N LEU A 13 9.71 4.11 6.18
CA LEU A 13 10.12 3.26 5.05
C LEU A 13 9.39 3.65 3.76
N PHE A 14 8.09 3.92 3.83
CA PHE A 14 7.33 4.37 2.66
C PHE A 14 7.80 5.73 2.17
N ASP A 15 8.08 6.66 3.07
CA ASP A 15 8.58 7.97 2.69
C ASP A 15 9.91 7.90 1.93
N GLY A 16 10.78 6.96 2.32
CA GLY A 16 12.10 6.80 1.71
C GLY A 16 12.17 5.84 0.54
N GLU A 17 11.55 4.67 0.67
CA GLU A 17 11.73 3.54 -0.25
C GLU A 17 10.43 3.05 -0.88
N GLY A 18 9.29 3.55 -0.45
CA GLY A 18 8.00 3.06 -0.91
C GLY A 18 7.51 3.76 -2.17
N ASN A 19 6.56 3.10 -2.83
CA ASN A 19 5.80 3.68 -3.93
C ASN A 19 4.32 3.58 -3.62
N ILE A 20 3.61 4.66 -3.86
CA ILE A 20 2.16 4.72 -3.69
C ILE A 20 1.57 5.15 -5.04
N TYR A 21 0.72 4.30 -5.58
CA TYR A 21 0.07 4.54 -6.87
C TYR A 21 -1.41 4.83 -6.65
N TYR A 22 -1.84 5.95 -7.18
CA TYR A 22 -3.25 6.30 -7.27
C TYR A 22 -3.47 6.94 -8.63
N LYS A 23 -4.01 6.16 -9.55
CA LYS A 23 -4.22 6.60 -10.93
C LYS A 23 -5.63 6.30 -11.39
N GLN A 24 -6.24 7.27 -12.03
CA GLN A 24 -7.49 7.08 -12.76
C GLN A 24 -7.15 6.72 -14.21
N GLY A 25 -7.82 5.70 -14.72
CA GLY A 25 -7.73 5.30 -16.11
C GLY A 25 -9.10 5.05 -16.68
N MET A 26 -9.14 4.76 -17.95
CA MET A 26 -10.37 4.36 -18.64
C MET A 26 -10.22 2.91 -19.08
N LYS A 27 -11.26 2.13 -18.90
CA LYS A 27 -11.28 0.73 -19.31
C LYS A 27 -12.49 0.46 -20.21
N GLN A 28 -12.26 -0.34 -21.24
CA GLN A 28 -13.28 -0.74 -22.19
C GLN A 28 -13.19 -2.25 -22.36
N ARG A 29 -14.26 -2.96 -22.01
CA ARG A 29 -14.29 -4.43 -22.10
C ARG A 29 -14.37 -4.92 -23.53
N ARG A 30 -15.14 -4.21 -24.38
CA ARG A 30 -15.32 -4.54 -25.80
C ARG A 30 -15.22 -3.25 -26.62
N PRO A 31 -14.75 -3.34 -27.88
CA PRO A 31 -14.61 -2.15 -28.71
C PRO A 31 -15.91 -1.35 -28.91
N VAL A 32 -17.06 -2.03 -28.82
CA VAL A 32 -18.37 -1.40 -29.03
C VAL A 32 -19.02 -0.84 -27.75
N GLU A 33 -18.41 -1.09 -26.60
CA GLU A 33 -18.95 -0.60 -25.33
C GLU A 33 -18.32 0.74 -24.96
N LYS A 34 -19.06 1.55 -24.18
CA LYS A 34 -18.51 2.77 -23.62
C LYS A 34 -17.37 2.45 -22.66
N ALA A 35 -16.29 3.20 -22.75
CA ALA A 35 -15.23 3.15 -21.74
C ALA A 35 -15.78 3.65 -20.41
N TYR A 36 -15.29 3.08 -19.31
CA TYR A 36 -15.68 3.48 -17.96
C TYR A 36 -14.44 3.80 -17.13
N PRO A 37 -14.56 4.71 -16.14
CA PRO A 37 -13.41 5.07 -15.32
C PRO A 37 -13.02 3.92 -14.39
N THR A 38 -11.71 3.72 -14.23
CA THR A 38 -11.13 2.78 -13.27
C THR A 38 -10.04 3.49 -12.48
N TRP A 39 -9.75 2.96 -11.29
CA TRP A 39 -8.65 3.46 -10.47
C TRP A 39 -7.70 2.32 -10.19
N GLU A 40 -6.40 2.60 -10.31
CA GLU A 40 -5.35 1.72 -9.83
C GLU A 40 -4.86 2.28 -8.50
N VAL A 41 -5.04 1.49 -7.45
CA VAL A 41 -4.64 1.84 -6.08
C VAL A 41 -3.69 0.76 -5.59
N ARG A 42 -2.45 1.14 -5.31
CA ARG A 42 -1.42 0.18 -4.93
C ARG A 42 -0.36 0.83 -4.06
N MET A 43 0.14 0.07 -3.10
CA MET A 43 1.29 0.44 -2.29
C MET A 43 2.34 -0.66 -2.39
N GLU A 44 3.60 -0.27 -2.44
CA GLU A 44 4.70 -1.21 -2.64
C GLU A 44 5.96 -0.74 -1.93
N ILE A 45 6.67 -1.67 -1.31
CA ILE A 45 8.04 -1.48 -0.83
C ILE A 45 8.90 -2.56 -1.47
N SER A 46 10.03 -2.16 -2.06
CA SER A 46 11.02 -3.08 -2.62
C SER A 46 12.40 -2.74 -2.07
N MET A 47 13.07 -3.72 -1.50
CA MET A 47 14.39 -3.53 -0.89
C MET A 47 15.21 -4.81 -1.04
N THR A 48 16.53 -4.67 -0.96
CA THR A 48 17.43 -5.83 -0.95
C THR A 48 17.46 -6.52 0.42
N GLU A 49 17.05 -5.84 1.48
CA GLU A 49 17.00 -6.38 2.84
C GLU A 49 15.72 -7.18 3.06
N ARG A 50 15.82 -8.50 2.92
CA ARG A 50 14.68 -9.41 3.01
C ARG A 50 13.96 -9.33 4.36
N SER A 51 14.71 -9.27 5.46
CA SER A 51 14.13 -9.32 6.80
C SER A 51 13.20 -8.16 7.07
N ILE A 52 13.54 -6.96 6.58
CA ILE A 52 12.70 -5.76 6.77
C ILE A 52 11.40 -5.87 5.97
N VAL A 53 11.50 -6.29 4.71
CA VAL A 53 10.31 -6.42 3.85
C VAL A 53 9.37 -7.50 4.40
N HIS A 54 9.93 -8.62 4.85
CA HIS A 54 9.16 -9.69 5.49
C HIS A 54 8.48 -9.20 6.77
N TRP A 55 9.20 -8.44 7.59
CA TRP A 55 8.66 -7.87 8.82
C TRP A 55 7.49 -6.92 8.53
N VAL A 56 7.58 -6.11 7.48
CA VAL A 56 6.46 -5.24 7.07
C VAL A 56 5.22 -6.08 6.77
N HIS A 57 5.39 -7.15 6.00
CA HIS A 57 4.28 -8.05 5.67
C HIS A 57 3.65 -8.67 6.91
N GLU A 58 4.47 -9.21 7.80
CA GLU A 58 3.99 -9.84 9.04
C GLU A 58 3.29 -8.82 9.94
N THR A 59 3.84 -7.61 10.04
CA THR A 59 3.32 -6.56 10.92
C THR A 59 1.98 -6.01 10.41
N LEU A 60 1.89 -5.73 9.11
CA LEU A 60 0.66 -5.18 8.54
C LEU A 60 -0.44 -6.22 8.41
N GLY A 61 -0.09 -7.48 8.21
CA GLY A 61 -1.06 -8.57 8.12
C GLY A 61 -1.88 -8.59 6.84
N VAL A 62 -1.58 -7.72 5.88
CA VAL A 62 -2.24 -7.66 4.56
C VAL A 62 -1.17 -7.55 3.49
N GLY A 63 -1.55 -7.80 2.24
CA GLY A 63 -0.64 -7.71 1.11
C GLY A 63 0.10 -9.02 0.84
N THR A 64 1.03 -8.97 -0.09
CA THR A 64 1.83 -10.12 -0.51
C THR A 64 3.31 -9.81 -0.39
N PHE A 65 4.09 -10.83 -0.06
CA PHE A 65 5.54 -10.78 0.00
C PHE A 65 6.10 -11.70 -1.08
N ALA A 66 7.02 -11.19 -1.90
CA ALA A 66 7.58 -11.95 -3.02
C ALA A 66 9.00 -11.51 -3.33
N LYS A 67 9.73 -12.37 -4.02
CA LYS A 67 11.02 -12.02 -4.61
C LYS A 67 10.80 -11.15 -5.84
N LYS A 68 11.68 -10.17 -6.03
CA LYS A 68 11.69 -9.30 -7.20
C LYS A 68 13.05 -9.44 -7.88
N PRO A 69 13.20 -10.38 -8.85
CA PRO A 69 14.49 -10.58 -9.52
C PRO A 69 14.90 -9.35 -10.34
N PRO A 70 16.20 -9.13 -10.55
CA PRO A 70 16.66 -8.09 -11.44
C PRO A 70 16.08 -8.28 -12.84
N GLY A 71 15.69 -7.18 -13.48
CA GLY A 71 15.20 -7.21 -14.86
C GLY A 71 16.31 -7.51 -15.86
N LYS A 72 15.90 -7.74 -17.13
CA LYS A 72 16.85 -7.89 -18.23
C LYS A 72 17.77 -6.68 -18.29
N GLY A 73 19.08 -6.91 -18.51
CA GLY A 73 20.08 -5.86 -18.55
C GLY A 73 20.57 -5.39 -17.20
N GLN A 74 20.09 -5.96 -16.11
CA GLN A 74 20.51 -5.63 -14.75
C GLN A 74 21.35 -6.73 -14.11
N LEU A 75 22.18 -7.38 -14.92
CA LEU A 75 23.12 -8.41 -14.46
C LEU A 75 24.03 -7.84 -13.38
N GLY A 76 24.24 -8.62 -12.31
CA GLY A 76 25.07 -8.22 -11.17
C GLY A 76 24.34 -7.44 -10.07
N ARG A 77 23.09 -7.07 -10.28
CA ARG A 77 22.28 -6.45 -9.22
C ARG A 77 21.76 -7.50 -8.25
N LYS A 78 21.64 -7.10 -6.98
CA LYS A 78 21.15 -7.99 -5.93
C LYS A 78 19.66 -8.27 -6.12
N MET A 79 19.24 -9.46 -5.68
CA MET A 79 17.83 -9.81 -5.55
C MET A 79 17.14 -8.82 -4.63
N GLN A 80 15.99 -8.30 -5.06
CA GLN A 80 15.14 -7.51 -4.21
C GLN A 80 13.97 -8.34 -3.70
N TYR A 81 13.36 -7.86 -2.63
CA TYR A 81 12.16 -8.43 -2.05
C TYR A 81 11.09 -7.35 -2.03
N ARG A 82 9.86 -7.75 -2.28
CA ARG A 82 8.75 -6.81 -2.45
C ARG A 82 7.59 -7.17 -1.56
N TRP A 83 7.06 -6.19 -0.84
CA TRP A 83 5.73 -6.22 -0.26
C TRP A 83 4.83 -5.31 -1.08
N ARG A 84 3.62 -5.77 -1.35
CA ARG A 84 2.66 -5.00 -2.14
C ARG A 84 1.25 -5.29 -1.67
N CYS A 85 0.41 -4.25 -1.65
CA CYS A 85 -1.03 -4.40 -1.47
C CYS A 85 -1.77 -3.43 -2.39
N GLY A 86 -3.07 -3.63 -2.54
CA GLY A 86 -3.86 -2.76 -3.40
C GLY A 86 -5.28 -2.57 -2.89
N TYR A 87 -5.95 -1.57 -3.45
CA TYR A 87 -7.37 -1.28 -3.25
C TYR A 87 -7.71 -1.09 -1.77
N ARG A 88 -8.66 -1.84 -1.23
CA ARG A 88 -9.09 -1.68 0.17
C ARG A 88 -7.99 -1.97 1.18
N ASP A 89 -7.10 -2.90 0.87
CA ASP A 89 -5.94 -3.15 1.74
C ASP A 89 -5.02 -1.93 1.79
N ALA A 90 -4.82 -1.25 0.66
CA ALA A 90 -4.06 -0.01 0.63
C ALA A 90 -4.74 1.09 1.46
N TYR A 91 -6.06 1.18 1.41
CA TYR A 91 -6.81 2.11 2.26
C TYR A 91 -6.56 1.84 3.74
N TYR A 92 -6.64 0.57 4.15
CA TYR A 92 -6.35 0.19 5.53
C TYR A 92 -4.94 0.62 5.96
N VAL A 93 -3.94 0.32 5.13
CA VAL A 93 -2.55 0.69 5.41
C VAL A 93 -2.38 2.20 5.45
N CYS A 94 -2.99 2.93 4.52
CA CYS A 94 -2.95 4.38 4.51
C CYS A 94 -3.51 4.98 5.80
N LYS A 95 -4.60 4.43 6.32
CA LYS A 95 -5.16 4.89 7.59
C LYS A 95 -4.21 4.64 8.77
N LEU A 96 -3.52 3.49 8.78
CA LEU A 96 -2.52 3.20 9.80
C LEU A 96 -1.34 4.15 9.75
N LEU A 97 -0.87 4.49 8.55
CA LEU A 97 0.32 5.31 8.36
C LEU A 97 0.05 6.80 8.39
N TRP A 98 -1.21 7.20 8.21
CA TRP A 98 -1.61 8.60 8.06
C TRP A 98 -1.04 9.53 9.14
N PRO A 99 -1.03 9.18 10.45
CA PRO A 99 -0.50 10.07 11.47
C PRO A 99 1.01 10.30 11.39
N PHE A 100 1.74 9.43 10.70
CA PHE A 100 3.21 9.40 10.75
C PHE A 100 3.88 9.68 9.40
N ILE A 101 3.14 9.59 8.30
CA ILE A 101 3.72 9.77 6.97
C ILE A 101 3.87 11.25 6.64
N HIS A 102 4.93 11.61 5.93
CA HIS A 102 5.25 13.01 5.59
C HIS A 102 5.34 13.23 4.09
N VAL A 103 6.35 12.66 3.45
CA VAL A 103 6.65 12.93 2.04
C VAL A 103 5.52 12.45 1.12
N LYS A 104 4.96 11.29 1.41
CA LYS A 104 3.93 10.68 0.58
C LYS A 104 2.51 10.96 1.07
N LEU A 105 2.35 11.86 2.03
CA LEU A 105 1.04 12.20 2.57
C LEU A 105 0.02 12.61 1.51
N PRO A 106 0.36 13.41 0.48
CA PRO A 106 -0.63 13.79 -0.52
C PRO A 106 -1.27 12.59 -1.23
N LYS A 107 -0.49 11.56 -1.57
CA LYS A 107 -1.03 10.34 -2.20
C LYS A 107 -1.82 9.48 -1.22
N VAL A 108 -1.32 9.36 0.02
CA VAL A 108 -2.04 8.68 1.09
C VAL A 108 -3.41 9.32 1.31
N GLN A 109 -3.46 10.64 1.34
CA GLN A 109 -4.71 11.36 1.53
C GLN A 109 -5.69 11.11 0.37
N LYS A 110 -5.21 11.05 -0.86
CA LYS A 110 -6.04 10.75 -2.03
C LYS A 110 -6.69 9.37 -1.92
N ILE A 111 -5.93 8.37 -1.47
CA ILE A 111 -6.46 7.01 -1.29
C ILE A 111 -7.51 7.00 -0.17
N ILE A 112 -7.23 7.66 0.94
CA ILE A 112 -8.17 7.75 2.06
C ILE A 112 -9.47 8.41 1.62
N ASP A 113 -9.39 9.54 0.92
CA ASP A 113 -10.56 10.27 0.43
C ASP A 113 -11.37 9.44 -0.57
N HIS A 114 -10.67 8.67 -1.42
CA HIS A 114 -11.31 7.80 -2.40
C HIS A 114 -12.25 6.77 -1.75
N TYR A 115 -11.88 6.25 -0.58
CA TYR A 115 -12.63 5.20 0.11
C TYR A 115 -13.54 5.71 1.23
N GLY A 116 -13.79 7.01 1.32
CA GLY A 116 -14.76 7.55 2.27
C GLY A 116 -14.19 8.49 3.31
N GLY A 117 -12.92 8.84 3.20
CA GLY A 117 -12.30 9.81 4.08
C GLY A 117 -11.78 9.22 5.39
N HIS A 118 -11.28 10.11 6.22
CA HIS A 118 -10.64 9.76 7.49
C HIS A 118 -11.14 10.69 8.60
N ASN A 119 -11.71 10.12 9.63
CA ASN A 119 -12.10 10.84 10.84
C ASN A 119 -10.99 10.72 11.89
N ALA A 120 -10.87 11.72 12.76
CA ALA A 120 -9.87 11.71 13.82
C ALA A 120 -9.93 10.45 14.70
N GLU A 121 -11.13 9.89 14.84
CA GLU A 121 -11.39 8.70 15.64
C GLU A 121 -10.89 7.41 14.95
N ASP A 122 -10.68 7.45 13.63
CA ASP A 122 -10.26 6.28 12.83
C ASP A 122 -8.76 6.22 12.60
N LYS A 123 -7.97 6.91 13.39
CA LYS A 123 -6.51 7.02 13.18
C LYS A 123 -5.80 5.69 13.13
N ILE A 124 -6.21 4.77 14.00
CA ILE A 124 -5.65 3.41 14.03
C ILE A 124 -6.84 2.46 14.12
N ILE A 125 -6.99 1.61 13.13
CA ILE A 125 -8.04 0.59 13.15
C ILE A 125 -7.45 -0.77 13.50
N ASN A 126 -8.27 -1.56 14.17
CA ASN A 126 -7.95 -2.92 14.53
C ASN A 126 -8.02 -3.80 13.27
N LEU A 127 -7.02 -4.67 13.07
CA LEU A 127 -6.99 -5.57 11.92
C LEU A 127 -8.26 -6.44 11.82
N LYS A 128 -8.76 -6.90 12.96
CA LYS A 128 -9.99 -7.70 13.02
C LYS A 128 -11.20 -6.94 12.49
N GLU A 129 -11.35 -5.68 12.90
CA GLU A 129 -12.43 -4.81 12.41
C GLU A 129 -12.28 -4.51 10.93
N TYR A 130 -11.06 -4.24 10.48
CA TYR A 130 -10.78 -4.03 9.07
C TYR A 130 -11.17 -5.25 8.24
N LYS A 131 -10.79 -6.45 8.66
CA LYS A 131 -11.14 -7.68 7.93
C LYS A 131 -12.64 -7.89 7.83
N LYS A 132 -13.39 -7.55 8.87
CA LYS A 132 -14.86 -7.58 8.83
C LYS A 132 -15.41 -6.59 7.83
N TRP A 133 -14.91 -5.35 7.84
CA TRP A 133 -15.34 -4.31 6.91
C TRP A 133 -15.05 -4.70 5.47
N ARG A 134 -13.90 -5.26 5.20
CA ARG A 134 -13.47 -5.67 3.86
C ARG A 134 -14.40 -6.71 3.22
N LYS A 135 -14.97 -7.57 4.05
CA LYS A 135 -15.87 -8.65 3.58
C LYS A 135 -17.29 -8.19 3.26
N LYS A 136 -17.63 -7.00 3.66
CA LYS A 136 -18.97 -6.43 3.34
C LYS A 136 -19.04 -5.99 1.85
#